data_9e5239b4880889376ef44b653e8ce07c
#
_entry.id   9e5239b4880889376ef44b653e8ce07c
#
_cell.length_a   1.000
_cell.length_b   1.000
_cell.length_c   1.000
_cell.angle_alpha   90.00
_cell.angle_beta   90.00
_cell.angle_gamma   90.00
#
_symmetry.space_group_name_H-M   'P 1'
#
loop_
_entity.id
_entity.type
_entity.pdbx_description
1 polymer ?
#
loop_
_entity_poly.entity_id
_entity_poly.type
_entity_poly.pdbx_seq_one_letter_code
_entity_poly.pdbx_strand_id
1 'polypeptide(L)'
;MKQTIILGNIITMDEKRPFAKAALVKNGVFAYIGSAEEAKRLASKDAQVLDYGDNFIYPGFLESHCHGHLAGYRAIGQADLSPVGINTDYAKYREILKDFIAKNPQRDFYLAAGWMENEEYVNKTYLDEICPDKPLIMQTAGGHSMLLNTKALEWAGFDAAYAKKMGYDLVHVDENGTPDGYICEGPVFEIVPKLPTTVEDIKAYLLAWQDIALSSGITAVGDAGVEVVHKLAPQAYHELEEEGKLKLRTYAYMYVTDNTDSPKAEIARIAAERAELSGEYFHIVGAKAFLDGVTEAHTGWQNQDYLDQPGYHGAERFNDHDKMVELIVEADKEGMAVHVHSEGGGATHFMLGCIEDAEKITGNLDQRNVLAHLHFVTPEDIRRMGATGSVPAVPPLWTPAAPGLYEQEVGYVGKELADQAYPIKSFYDAGANVVFHSDYPVSPMVNVKYSIYTAEKRTYPKDVIDVSARNLPEAITREQSLRAMTINVARQFHQEHRMGSIEFGKIANMTVFDCDFLHDDIEKVAQANIVATIVDGEEVYKA
;
A
#
# COMPACT_ATOMS: atom_id res chain seq x y z
N MET A 1 15.21 16.35 29.76
CA MET A 1 15.42 15.55 28.53
C MET A 1 14.79 14.19 28.76
N LYS A 2 13.83 13.79 27.93
CA LYS A 2 13.18 12.48 28.06
C LYS A 2 14.17 11.37 27.75
N GLN A 3 14.29 10.38 28.63
CA GLN A 3 15.16 9.23 28.44
C GLN A 3 14.37 7.95 28.67
N THR A 4 14.57 6.97 27.80
CA THR A 4 13.94 5.65 27.89
C THR A 4 15.01 4.57 27.76
N ILE A 5 15.07 3.64 28.68
CA ILE A 5 15.86 2.40 28.58
C ILE A 5 14.94 1.33 28.06
N ILE A 6 15.33 0.64 26.98
CA ILE A 6 14.58 -0.46 26.39
C ILE A 6 15.39 -1.72 26.57
N LEU A 7 14.77 -2.74 27.21
CA LEU A 7 15.40 -4.02 27.53
C LEU A 7 14.68 -5.16 26.80
N GLY A 8 15.45 -6.14 26.29
CA GLY A 8 14.95 -7.32 25.61
C GLY A 8 15.98 -7.95 24.69
N ASN A 9 15.54 -8.87 23.84
CA ASN A 9 16.39 -9.47 22.81
C ASN A 9 16.37 -8.59 21.55
N ILE A 10 17.34 -7.70 21.40
CA ILE A 10 17.38 -6.73 20.31
C ILE A 10 18.10 -7.32 19.10
N ILE A 11 17.40 -7.38 17.97
CA ILE A 11 17.93 -7.70 16.62
C ILE A 11 18.07 -6.37 15.90
N THR A 12 19.31 -5.92 15.71
CA THR A 12 19.57 -4.52 15.32
C THR A 12 19.47 -4.24 13.83
N MET A 13 19.64 -5.23 12.99
CA MET A 13 19.87 -5.11 11.54
C MET A 13 21.15 -4.30 11.19
N ASP A 14 22.05 -4.06 12.17
CA ASP A 14 23.39 -3.53 11.99
C ASP A 14 24.39 -4.70 11.86
N GLU A 15 25.07 -4.82 10.73
CA GLU A 15 26.04 -5.89 10.46
C GLU A 15 27.19 -5.90 11.46
N LYS A 16 27.56 -4.73 12.02
CA LYS A 16 28.65 -4.61 12.99
C LYS A 16 28.24 -5.03 14.40
N ARG A 17 26.96 -4.98 14.71
CA ARG A 17 26.39 -5.35 16.00
C ARG A 17 25.01 -5.98 15.85
N PRO A 18 24.90 -7.17 15.31
CA PRO A 18 23.60 -7.75 14.95
C PRO A 18 22.66 -7.98 16.15
N PHE A 19 23.20 -8.08 17.38
CA PHE A 19 22.42 -8.34 18.58
C PHE A 19 22.81 -7.41 19.74
N ALA A 20 21.81 -7.05 20.57
CA ALA A 20 22.01 -6.32 21.83
C ALA A 20 20.98 -6.78 22.88
N LYS A 21 21.13 -6.31 24.14
CA LYS A 21 20.19 -6.58 25.24
C LYS A 21 19.51 -5.32 25.74
N ALA A 22 20.02 -4.17 25.36
CA ALA A 22 19.46 -2.88 25.75
C ALA A 22 19.73 -1.80 24.73
N ALA A 23 18.82 -0.85 24.65
CA ALA A 23 19.02 0.45 24.01
C ALA A 23 18.67 1.58 24.99
N LEU A 24 19.46 2.66 24.99
CA LEU A 24 19.13 3.91 25.65
C LEU A 24 18.69 4.92 24.60
N VAL A 25 17.49 5.44 24.75
CA VAL A 25 16.93 6.48 23.90
C VAL A 25 17.00 7.83 24.61
N LYS A 26 17.42 8.88 23.91
CA LYS A 26 17.40 10.26 24.39
C LYS A 26 16.76 11.14 23.33
N ASN A 27 15.68 11.82 23.66
CA ASN A 27 14.94 12.70 22.73
C ASN A 27 14.60 12.02 21.40
N GLY A 28 14.08 10.82 21.43
CA GLY A 28 13.62 10.08 20.24
C GLY A 28 14.70 9.36 19.43
N VAL A 29 15.99 9.47 19.79
CA VAL A 29 17.09 8.82 19.05
C VAL A 29 17.88 7.87 19.94
N PHE A 30 18.50 6.85 19.33
CA PHE A 30 19.36 5.90 20.04
C PHE A 30 20.66 6.59 20.51
N ALA A 31 20.87 6.66 21.82
CA ALA A 31 22.05 7.21 22.45
C ALA A 31 23.06 6.13 22.90
N TYR A 32 22.62 4.88 23.00
CA TYR A 32 23.46 3.72 23.27
C TYR A 32 22.73 2.44 22.90
N ILE A 33 23.46 1.45 22.38
CA ILE A 33 22.99 0.09 22.11
C ILE A 33 24.03 -0.89 22.63
N GLY A 34 23.62 -1.89 23.45
CA GLY A 34 24.53 -2.88 23.99
C GLY A 34 24.00 -3.62 25.21
N SER A 35 24.73 -3.59 26.34
CA SER A 35 24.32 -4.29 27.56
C SER A 35 23.34 -3.48 28.42
N ALA A 36 22.50 -4.19 29.18
CA ALA A 36 21.56 -3.57 30.11
C ALA A 36 22.27 -2.81 31.25
N GLU A 37 23.41 -3.31 31.72
CA GLU A 37 24.20 -2.67 32.79
C GLU A 37 24.68 -1.29 32.32
N GLU A 38 25.29 -1.22 31.16
CA GLU A 38 25.84 0.04 30.64
C GLU A 38 24.73 1.02 30.25
N ALA A 39 23.62 0.57 29.67
CA ALA A 39 22.47 1.42 29.40
C ALA A 39 21.95 2.09 30.68
N LYS A 40 21.79 1.33 31.76
CA LYS A 40 21.38 1.85 33.08
C LYS A 40 22.41 2.82 33.67
N ARG A 41 23.70 2.57 33.48
CA ARG A 41 24.78 3.48 33.94
C ARG A 41 24.79 4.82 33.23
N LEU A 42 24.48 4.83 31.92
CA LEU A 42 24.48 6.02 31.06
C LEU A 42 23.19 6.84 31.15
N ALA A 43 22.11 6.24 31.66
CA ALA A 43 20.81 6.87 31.78
C ALA A 43 20.74 7.80 33.00
N SER A 44 19.82 8.74 32.96
CA SER A 44 19.44 9.53 34.14
C SER A 44 18.66 8.67 35.15
N LYS A 45 18.65 9.07 36.43
CA LYS A 45 17.96 8.31 37.50
C LYS A 45 16.42 8.23 37.31
N ASP A 46 15.88 9.17 36.56
CA ASP A 46 14.46 9.31 36.23
C ASP A 46 14.12 8.75 34.84
N ALA A 47 15.06 8.05 34.18
CA ALA A 47 14.80 7.42 32.90
C ALA A 47 13.66 6.37 33.01
N GLN A 48 12.72 6.42 32.08
CA GLN A 48 11.71 5.37 31.95
C GLN A 48 12.37 4.05 31.54
N VAL A 49 11.87 2.94 32.07
CA VAL A 49 12.33 1.59 31.66
C VAL A 49 11.16 0.85 31.02
N LEU A 50 11.36 0.44 29.78
CA LEU A 50 10.48 -0.49 29.07
C LEU A 50 11.22 -1.83 28.99
N ASP A 51 10.74 -2.80 29.77
CA ASP A 51 11.34 -4.13 29.84
C ASP A 51 10.41 -5.15 29.17
N TYR A 52 10.87 -5.70 28.05
CA TYR A 52 10.14 -6.69 27.27
C TYR A 52 10.59 -8.14 27.54
N GLY A 53 11.46 -8.35 28.56
CA GLY A 53 11.88 -9.67 29.00
C GLY A 53 12.50 -10.51 27.88
N ASP A 54 11.90 -11.67 27.63
CA ASP A 54 12.39 -12.62 26.60
C ASP A 54 11.88 -12.31 25.19
N ASN A 55 11.05 -11.30 25.01
CA ASN A 55 10.55 -10.89 23.70
C ASN A 55 11.67 -10.32 22.80
N PHE A 56 11.42 -10.31 21.52
CA PHE A 56 12.36 -9.90 20.47
C PHE A 56 12.01 -8.53 19.93
N ILE A 57 13.01 -7.66 19.87
CA ILE A 57 12.89 -6.25 19.47
C ILE A 57 13.60 -6.07 18.13
N TYR A 58 12.87 -5.63 17.14
CA TYR A 58 13.34 -5.33 15.78
C TYR A 58 13.34 -3.83 15.54
N PRO A 59 14.08 -3.29 14.54
CA PRO A 59 13.78 -1.96 14.03
C PRO A 59 12.30 -1.88 13.68
N GLY A 60 11.70 -0.72 13.85
CA GLY A 60 10.32 -0.53 13.38
C GLY A 60 10.21 -0.92 11.91
N PHE A 61 9.24 -1.76 11.58
CA PHE A 61 9.04 -2.20 10.20
C PHE A 61 8.55 -1.05 9.33
N LEU A 62 8.88 -1.13 8.06
CA LEU A 62 8.60 -0.11 7.05
C LEU A 62 7.82 -0.77 5.89
N GLU A 63 6.78 -0.10 5.44
CA GLU A 63 5.98 -0.46 4.27
C GLU A 63 6.44 0.36 3.07
N SER A 64 6.86 -0.29 1.98
CA SER A 64 7.47 0.43 0.85
C SER A 64 6.47 1.04 -0.13
N HIS A 65 5.23 0.51 -0.17
CA HIS A 65 4.17 0.93 -1.07
C HIS A 65 2.79 0.55 -0.51
N CYS A 66 2.01 1.56 -0.17
CA CYS A 66 0.61 1.43 0.23
C CYS A 66 -0.20 2.64 -0.24
N HIS A 67 -1.48 2.67 0.09
CA HIS A 67 -2.42 3.77 -0.19
C HIS A 67 -3.12 4.18 1.11
N GLY A 68 -2.40 4.94 1.97
CA GLY A 68 -2.78 5.19 3.35
C GLY A 68 -4.15 5.85 3.51
N HIS A 69 -4.43 6.92 2.75
CA HIS A 69 -5.73 7.60 2.79
C HIS A 69 -6.88 6.68 2.33
N LEU A 70 -6.63 5.81 1.34
CA LEU A 70 -7.60 4.83 0.85
C LEU A 70 -7.82 3.71 1.89
N ALA A 71 -6.76 3.31 2.59
CA ALA A 71 -6.82 2.33 3.66
C ALA A 71 -7.76 2.78 4.79
N GLY A 72 -7.57 4.00 5.27
CA GLY A 72 -8.45 4.57 6.29
C GLY A 72 -9.86 4.84 5.81
N TYR A 73 -10.02 5.33 4.57
CA TYR A 73 -11.33 5.44 3.94
C TYR A 73 -12.07 4.10 3.91
N ARG A 74 -11.40 3.02 3.50
CA ARG A 74 -11.98 1.67 3.48
C ARG A 74 -12.33 1.18 4.89
N ALA A 75 -11.54 1.54 5.90
CA ALA A 75 -11.76 1.11 7.27
C ALA A 75 -12.94 1.83 7.97
N ILE A 76 -13.10 3.12 7.75
CA ILE A 76 -14.09 3.94 8.48
C ILE A 76 -14.96 4.84 7.61
N GLY A 77 -14.58 5.07 6.35
CA GLY A 77 -15.26 5.97 5.44
C GLY A 77 -16.53 5.38 4.83
N GLN A 78 -16.64 4.06 4.80
CA GLN A 78 -17.72 3.32 4.18
C GLN A 78 -18.12 2.10 5.02
N ALA A 79 -19.33 1.57 4.81
CA ALA A 79 -19.73 0.29 5.36
C ALA A 79 -19.06 -0.84 4.56
N ASP A 80 -18.36 -1.74 5.24
CA ASP A 80 -17.75 -2.91 4.61
C ASP A 80 -18.72 -4.07 4.55
N LEU A 81 -19.13 -4.46 3.34
CA LEU A 81 -20.03 -5.56 3.07
C LEU A 81 -19.30 -6.89 2.78
N SER A 82 -18.00 -6.84 2.58
CA SER A 82 -17.17 -8.00 2.21
C SER A 82 -17.19 -9.17 3.22
N PRO A 83 -17.38 -8.95 4.55
CA PRO A 83 -17.50 -10.04 5.51
C PRO A 83 -18.71 -10.98 5.29
N VAL A 84 -19.71 -10.55 4.52
CA VAL A 84 -20.84 -11.42 4.13
C VAL A 84 -20.39 -12.54 3.18
N GLY A 85 -19.30 -12.32 2.45
CA GLY A 85 -18.68 -13.28 1.55
C GLY A 85 -19.40 -13.38 0.19
N ILE A 86 -19.09 -14.44 -0.56
CA ILE A 86 -19.58 -14.64 -1.93
C ILE A 86 -21.08 -15.05 -1.99
N ASN A 87 -21.63 -15.50 -0.88
CA ASN A 87 -23.06 -15.84 -0.79
C ASN A 87 -23.82 -14.59 -0.34
N THR A 88 -24.36 -13.84 -1.30
CA THR A 88 -25.12 -12.61 -1.05
C THR A 88 -26.25 -12.86 -0.05
N ASP A 89 -26.28 -12.03 1.00
CA ASP A 89 -27.32 -12.05 2.03
C ASP A 89 -27.78 -10.60 2.31
N TYR A 90 -28.85 -10.19 1.64
CA TYR A 90 -29.38 -8.83 1.78
C TYR A 90 -29.90 -8.50 3.19
N ALA A 91 -30.25 -9.49 4.00
CA ALA A 91 -30.60 -9.26 5.40
C ALA A 91 -29.38 -8.84 6.22
N LYS A 92 -28.24 -9.52 6.03
CA LYS A 92 -26.96 -9.14 6.65
C LYS A 92 -26.44 -7.79 6.15
N TYR A 93 -26.54 -7.52 4.84
CA TYR A 93 -26.17 -6.19 4.33
C TYR A 93 -27.01 -5.10 4.99
N ARG A 94 -28.32 -5.29 5.17
CA ARG A 94 -29.20 -4.37 5.88
C ARG A 94 -28.77 -4.12 7.32
N GLU A 95 -28.34 -5.16 8.04
CA GLU A 95 -27.83 -5.04 9.41
C GLU A 95 -26.54 -4.20 9.45
N ILE A 96 -25.58 -4.49 8.58
CA ILE A 96 -24.31 -3.77 8.47
C ILE A 96 -24.56 -2.28 8.14
N LEU A 97 -25.40 -2.01 7.14
CA LEU A 97 -25.74 -0.65 6.73
C LEU A 97 -26.39 0.15 7.85
N LYS A 98 -27.38 -0.43 8.56
CA LYS A 98 -28.06 0.22 9.70
C LYS A 98 -27.09 0.48 10.86
N ASP A 99 -26.22 -0.46 11.18
CA ASP A 99 -25.20 -0.29 12.23
C ASP A 99 -24.22 0.83 11.86
N PHE A 100 -23.74 0.85 10.60
CA PHE A 100 -22.84 1.90 10.12
C PHE A 100 -23.49 3.30 10.18
N ILE A 101 -24.74 3.42 9.72
CA ILE A 101 -25.50 4.68 9.77
C ILE A 101 -25.70 5.14 11.22
N ALA A 102 -26.06 4.22 12.11
CA ALA A 102 -26.27 4.52 13.53
C ALA A 102 -24.99 5.00 14.24
N LYS A 103 -23.84 4.46 13.86
CA LYS A 103 -22.51 4.86 14.37
C LYS A 103 -22.01 6.18 13.79
N ASN A 104 -22.56 6.61 12.65
CA ASN A 104 -22.12 7.81 11.91
C ASN A 104 -23.27 8.79 11.62
N PRO A 105 -24.09 9.20 12.61
CA PRO A 105 -25.30 10.00 12.38
C PRO A 105 -25.01 11.42 11.85
N GLN A 106 -23.78 11.90 12.04
CA GLN A 106 -23.32 13.23 11.61
C GLN A 106 -23.06 13.32 10.11
N ARG A 107 -22.91 12.19 9.41
CA ARG A 107 -22.66 12.19 7.97
C ARG A 107 -23.92 12.56 7.19
N ASP A 108 -23.75 13.35 6.15
CA ASP A 108 -24.81 13.72 5.20
C ASP A 108 -24.90 12.78 3.99
N PHE A 109 -23.96 11.85 3.88
CA PHE A 109 -23.82 10.91 2.78
C PHE A 109 -23.29 9.57 3.30
N TYR A 110 -23.80 8.44 2.81
CA TYR A 110 -23.33 7.12 3.17
C TYR A 110 -22.92 6.32 1.94
N LEU A 111 -21.79 5.61 2.08
CA LEU A 111 -21.30 4.67 1.09
C LEU A 111 -21.08 3.31 1.75
N ALA A 112 -21.35 2.26 0.99
CA ALA A 112 -21.00 0.88 1.31
C ALA A 112 -20.28 0.25 0.13
N ALA A 113 -19.33 -0.66 0.38
CA ALA A 113 -18.64 -1.39 -0.65
C ALA A 113 -18.46 -2.87 -0.30
N GLY A 114 -18.19 -3.69 -1.32
CA GLY A 114 -18.03 -5.13 -1.12
C GLY A 114 -19.34 -5.92 -1.35
N TRP A 115 -20.36 -5.29 -1.93
CA TRP A 115 -21.56 -5.99 -2.34
C TRP A 115 -21.23 -7.02 -3.45
N MET A 116 -21.71 -8.25 -3.24
CA MET A 116 -21.67 -9.30 -4.27
C MET A 116 -23.05 -9.43 -4.89
N GLU A 117 -23.13 -9.21 -6.20
CA GLU A 117 -24.37 -9.37 -6.96
C GLU A 117 -24.75 -10.85 -7.04
N ASN A 118 -26.05 -11.12 -7.07
CA ASN A 118 -26.62 -12.45 -7.30
C ASN A 118 -27.83 -12.35 -8.24
N GLU A 119 -28.56 -13.46 -8.43
CA GLU A 119 -29.76 -13.49 -9.28
C GLU A 119 -30.96 -12.71 -8.69
N GLU A 120 -30.92 -12.36 -7.39
CA GLU A 120 -31.97 -11.59 -6.75
C GLU A 120 -31.84 -10.10 -7.15
N TYR A 121 -32.84 -9.62 -7.87
CA TYR A 121 -32.87 -8.24 -8.28
C TYR A 121 -33.27 -7.32 -7.14
N VAL A 122 -32.39 -6.38 -6.80
CA VAL A 122 -32.65 -5.30 -5.83
C VAL A 122 -32.63 -3.95 -6.54
N ASN A 123 -33.46 -3.04 -6.06
CA ASN A 123 -33.56 -1.69 -6.58
C ASN A 123 -33.48 -0.64 -5.44
N LYS A 124 -33.60 0.64 -5.78
CA LYS A 124 -33.52 1.76 -4.84
C LYS A 124 -34.39 1.61 -3.59
N THR A 125 -35.54 0.94 -3.70
CA THR A 125 -36.47 0.74 -2.55
C THR A 125 -35.79 -0.01 -1.40
N TYR A 126 -34.91 -0.96 -1.70
CA TYR A 126 -34.14 -1.67 -0.68
C TYR A 126 -33.30 -0.71 0.18
N LEU A 127 -32.64 0.27 -0.45
CA LEU A 127 -31.81 1.27 0.25
C LEU A 127 -32.67 2.39 0.85
N ASP A 128 -33.79 2.77 0.21
CA ASP A 128 -34.75 3.77 0.74
C ASP A 128 -35.34 3.31 2.08
N GLU A 129 -35.61 2.02 2.25
CA GLU A 129 -36.08 1.45 3.53
C GLU A 129 -35.02 1.50 4.65
N ILE A 130 -33.75 1.57 4.28
CA ILE A 130 -32.62 1.64 5.23
C ILE A 130 -32.30 3.10 5.57
N CYS A 131 -32.24 3.96 4.57
CA CYS A 131 -31.87 5.38 4.68
C CYS A 131 -32.75 6.24 3.77
N PRO A 132 -33.98 6.63 4.20
CA PRO A 132 -34.90 7.40 3.36
C PRO A 132 -34.51 8.87 3.17
N ASP A 133 -33.76 9.44 4.13
CA ASP A 133 -33.59 10.90 4.24
C ASP A 133 -32.25 11.41 3.70
N LYS A 134 -31.25 10.53 3.53
CA LYS A 134 -29.90 10.89 3.09
C LYS A 134 -29.44 9.99 1.93
N PRO A 135 -28.53 10.47 1.04
CA PRO A 135 -27.93 9.64 0.02
C PRO A 135 -27.24 8.41 0.61
N LEU A 136 -27.57 7.24 0.08
CA LEU A 136 -26.92 5.96 0.37
C LEU A 136 -26.60 5.26 -0.93
N ILE A 137 -25.32 4.90 -1.10
CA ILE A 137 -24.81 4.15 -2.25
C ILE A 137 -24.21 2.83 -1.76
N MET A 138 -24.51 1.75 -2.45
CA MET A 138 -23.93 0.42 -2.23
C MET A 138 -23.17 0.00 -3.49
N GLN A 139 -21.84 -0.11 -3.40
CA GLN A 139 -20.95 -0.46 -4.50
C GLN A 139 -20.61 -1.95 -4.49
N THR A 140 -20.55 -2.54 -5.68
CA THR A 140 -20.09 -3.94 -5.83
C THR A 140 -18.62 -4.12 -5.45
N ALA A 141 -18.25 -5.35 -5.11
CA ALA A 141 -16.86 -5.71 -4.80
C ALA A 141 -15.92 -5.43 -5.99
N GLY A 142 -16.40 -5.61 -7.22
CA GLY A 142 -15.63 -5.30 -8.43
C GLY A 142 -15.54 -3.80 -8.76
N GLY A 143 -16.32 -2.94 -8.10
CA GLY A 143 -16.28 -1.49 -8.30
C GLY A 143 -16.95 -0.98 -9.58
N HIS A 144 -17.49 -1.86 -10.43
CA HIS A 144 -18.08 -1.50 -11.73
C HIS A 144 -19.57 -1.21 -11.70
N SER A 145 -20.26 -1.54 -10.60
CA SER A 145 -21.70 -1.30 -10.44
C SER A 145 -22.00 -0.70 -9.07
N MET A 146 -23.09 0.07 -9.02
CA MET A 146 -23.61 0.67 -7.79
C MET A 146 -25.14 0.58 -7.73
N LEU A 147 -25.66 0.46 -6.52
CA LEU A 147 -27.06 0.67 -6.21
C LEU A 147 -27.21 1.98 -5.42
N LEU A 148 -28.03 2.89 -5.90
CA LEU A 148 -28.30 4.19 -5.33
C LEU A 148 -29.73 4.23 -4.75
N ASN A 149 -29.91 4.80 -3.56
CA ASN A 149 -31.25 5.10 -3.09
C ASN A 149 -31.82 6.35 -3.82
N THR A 150 -33.07 6.67 -3.58
CA THR A 150 -33.74 7.84 -4.21
C THR A 150 -32.97 9.13 -3.95
N LYS A 151 -32.46 9.34 -2.75
CA LYS A 151 -31.68 10.53 -2.40
C LYS A 151 -30.32 10.61 -3.10
N ALA A 152 -29.67 9.48 -3.33
CA ALA A 152 -28.42 9.42 -4.07
C ALA A 152 -28.64 9.67 -5.58
N LEU A 153 -29.73 9.17 -6.17
CA LEU A 153 -30.12 9.51 -7.54
C LEU A 153 -30.40 11.01 -7.72
N GLU A 154 -31.16 11.63 -6.78
CA GLU A 154 -31.40 13.08 -6.75
C GLU A 154 -30.09 13.87 -6.65
N TRP A 155 -29.18 13.48 -5.74
CA TRP A 155 -27.88 14.10 -5.54
C TRP A 155 -26.98 13.99 -6.78
N ALA A 156 -26.96 12.82 -7.44
CA ALA A 156 -26.19 12.59 -8.65
C ALA A 156 -26.74 13.30 -9.88
N GLY A 157 -28.00 13.71 -9.85
CA GLY A 157 -28.72 14.26 -11.00
C GLY A 157 -29.09 13.18 -12.04
N PHE A 158 -29.27 11.95 -11.60
CA PHE A 158 -29.59 10.80 -12.46
C PHE A 158 -31.10 10.63 -12.55
N ASP A 159 -31.69 11.36 -13.46
CA ASP A 159 -33.13 11.32 -13.79
C ASP A 159 -33.42 10.50 -15.04
N ALA A 160 -34.68 10.45 -15.47
CA ALA A 160 -35.11 9.75 -16.68
C ALA A 160 -34.43 10.27 -17.95
N ALA A 161 -34.10 11.58 -18.01
CA ALA A 161 -33.40 12.15 -19.16
C ALA A 161 -31.94 11.70 -19.21
N TYR A 162 -31.29 11.61 -18.04
CA TYR A 162 -29.95 11.05 -17.91
C TYR A 162 -29.92 9.57 -18.32
N ALA A 163 -30.83 8.74 -17.80
CA ALA A 163 -30.91 7.34 -18.15
C ALA A 163 -31.10 7.11 -19.66
N LYS A 164 -31.98 7.91 -20.27
CA LYS A 164 -32.18 7.87 -21.73
C LYS A 164 -30.93 8.26 -22.52
N LYS A 165 -30.16 9.22 -22.02
CA LYS A 165 -28.89 9.68 -22.66
C LYS A 165 -27.80 8.61 -22.56
N MET A 166 -27.63 7.98 -21.39
CA MET A 166 -26.57 7.01 -21.14
C MET A 166 -26.89 5.62 -21.72
N GLY A 167 -28.16 5.26 -21.77
CA GLY A 167 -28.64 3.93 -22.15
C GLY A 167 -29.14 3.13 -20.96
N TYR A 168 -30.21 2.40 -21.15
CA TYR A 168 -30.85 1.63 -20.08
C TYR A 168 -30.05 0.39 -19.63
N ASP A 169 -29.06 0.00 -20.41
CA ASP A 169 -28.09 -1.04 -20.04
C ASP A 169 -27.08 -0.54 -19.00
N LEU A 170 -26.87 0.78 -18.92
CA LEU A 170 -25.93 1.43 -17.98
C LEU A 170 -26.63 2.09 -16.80
N VAL A 171 -27.90 2.50 -16.97
CA VAL A 171 -28.77 3.07 -15.92
C VAL A 171 -30.09 2.36 -16.01
N HIS A 172 -30.33 1.42 -15.12
CA HIS A 172 -31.57 0.66 -15.11
C HIS A 172 -32.77 1.55 -14.75
N VAL A 173 -33.91 1.24 -15.36
CA VAL A 173 -35.15 1.99 -15.19
C VAL A 173 -36.34 1.07 -14.91
N ASP A 174 -37.34 1.60 -14.21
CA ASP A 174 -38.62 0.95 -14.06
C ASP A 174 -39.48 0.98 -15.34
N GLU A 175 -40.68 0.42 -15.29
CA GLU A 175 -41.63 0.38 -16.43
C GLU A 175 -42.05 1.76 -16.94
N ASN A 176 -41.86 2.81 -16.15
CA ASN A 176 -42.17 4.21 -16.48
C ASN A 176 -40.94 4.97 -17.02
N GLY A 177 -39.78 4.30 -17.15
CA GLY A 177 -38.53 4.92 -17.58
C GLY A 177 -37.84 5.76 -16.49
N THR A 178 -38.17 5.56 -15.22
CA THR A 178 -37.53 6.23 -14.08
C THR A 178 -36.38 5.38 -13.56
N PRO A 179 -35.19 5.95 -13.26
CA PRO A 179 -34.09 5.18 -12.68
C PRO A 179 -34.51 4.42 -11.43
N ASP A 180 -34.21 3.13 -11.41
CA ASP A 180 -34.54 2.24 -10.30
C ASP A 180 -33.43 2.09 -9.25
N GLY A 181 -32.31 2.76 -9.46
CA GLY A 181 -31.17 2.83 -8.57
C GLY A 181 -29.93 2.10 -9.05
N TYR A 182 -30.05 1.08 -9.91
CA TYR A 182 -28.88 0.36 -10.39
C TYR A 182 -28.21 1.10 -11.54
N ILE A 183 -26.87 1.27 -11.41
CA ILE A 183 -26.01 1.85 -12.44
C ILE A 183 -24.74 1.02 -12.60
N CYS A 184 -24.14 1.05 -13.81
CA CYS A 184 -22.86 0.40 -14.05
C CYS A 184 -21.97 1.20 -15.00
N GLU A 185 -20.67 0.87 -15.03
CA GLU A 185 -19.63 1.43 -15.90
C GLU A 185 -19.56 2.96 -15.90
N GLY A 186 -19.76 3.63 -17.04
CA GLY A 186 -19.62 5.07 -17.20
C GLY A 186 -20.30 5.91 -16.12
N PRO A 187 -21.58 5.70 -15.77
CA PRO A 187 -22.26 6.36 -14.66
C PRO A 187 -21.57 6.21 -13.30
N VAL A 188 -20.96 5.04 -13.01
CA VAL A 188 -20.19 4.82 -11.78
C VAL A 188 -18.96 5.73 -11.76
N PHE A 189 -18.21 5.78 -12.85
CA PHE A 189 -17.02 6.62 -12.96
C PHE A 189 -17.32 8.12 -12.96
N GLU A 190 -18.54 8.52 -13.32
CA GLU A 190 -19.00 9.91 -13.16
C GLU A 190 -19.29 10.31 -11.71
N ILE A 191 -19.72 9.34 -10.86
CA ILE A 191 -20.06 9.58 -9.45
C ILE A 191 -18.82 9.67 -8.57
N VAL A 192 -17.88 8.76 -8.72
CA VAL A 192 -16.73 8.61 -7.81
C VAL A 192 -15.99 9.93 -7.55
N PRO A 193 -15.67 10.76 -8.55
CA PRO A 193 -14.98 12.03 -8.32
C PRO A 193 -15.85 13.10 -7.63
N LYS A 194 -17.18 12.89 -7.55
CA LYS A 194 -18.13 13.83 -6.94
C LYS A 194 -18.48 13.47 -5.50
N LEU A 195 -18.03 12.30 -5.01
CA LEU A 195 -18.30 11.89 -3.64
C LEU A 195 -17.81 12.96 -2.65
N PRO A 196 -18.67 13.41 -1.75
CA PRO A 196 -18.31 14.47 -0.83
C PRO A 196 -17.26 13.98 0.17
N THR A 197 -16.08 14.57 0.14
CA THR A 197 -15.00 14.27 1.08
C THR A 197 -14.35 15.58 1.50
N THR A 198 -14.34 15.86 2.79
CA THR A 198 -13.70 17.04 3.38
C THR A 198 -12.29 16.74 3.86
N VAL A 199 -11.50 17.77 4.13
CA VAL A 199 -10.17 17.61 4.76
C VAL A 199 -10.31 16.89 6.10
N GLU A 200 -11.32 17.21 6.91
CA GLU A 200 -11.57 16.55 8.20
C GLU A 200 -11.91 15.06 8.06
N ASP A 201 -12.66 14.67 7.02
CA ASP A 201 -12.90 13.26 6.72
C ASP A 201 -11.57 12.55 6.40
N ILE A 202 -10.73 13.16 5.57
CA ILE A 202 -9.44 12.57 5.19
C ILE A 202 -8.51 12.49 6.41
N LYS A 203 -8.48 13.50 7.27
CA LYS A 203 -7.74 13.45 8.54
C LYS A 203 -8.17 12.27 9.40
N ALA A 204 -9.48 12.03 9.50
CA ALA A 204 -9.99 10.86 10.21
C ALA A 204 -9.55 9.54 9.55
N TYR A 205 -9.57 9.45 8.21
CA TYR A 205 -9.08 8.28 7.48
C TYR A 205 -7.58 8.04 7.72
N LEU A 206 -6.76 9.08 7.68
CA LEU A 206 -5.33 8.98 7.92
C LEU A 206 -4.99 8.53 9.35
N LEU A 207 -5.76 8.99 10.35
CA LEU A 207 -5.60 8.52 11.74
C LEU A 207 -6.02 7.05 11.90
N ALA A 208 -7.11 6.62 11.25
CA ALA A 208 -7.50 5.22 11.24
C ALA A 208 -6.44 4.33 10.56
N TRP A 209 -5.86 4.79 9.45
CA TRP A 209 -4.73 4.12 8.82
C TRP A 209 -3.51 4.04 9.75
N GLN A 210 -3.16 5.14 10.40
CA GLN A 210 -2.08 5.16 11.38
C GLN A 210 -2.26 4.10 12.47
N ASP A 211 -3.46 3.97 13.02
CA ASP A 211 -3.76 2.96 14.05
C ASP A 211 -3.60 1.53 13.52
N ILE A 212 -4.06 1.26 12.29
CA ILE A 212 -3.87 -0.03 11.61
C ILE A 212 -2.37 -0.32 11.41
N ALA A 213 -1.61 0.63 10.88
CA ALA A 213 -0.19 0.47 10.61
C ALA A 213 0.61 0.24 11.92
N LEU A 214 0.41 1.08 12.93
CA LEU A 214 1.11 0.97 14.21
C LEU A 214 0.75 -0.33 14.95
N SER A 215 -0.52 -0.77 14.92
CA SER A 215 -0.92 -2.07 15.49
C SER A 215 -0.36 -3.27 14.70
N SER A 216 0.05 -3.06 13.46
CA SER A 216 0.73 -4.05 12.61
C SER A 216 2.26 -4.00 12.71
N GLY A 217 2.81 -3.13 13.59
CA GLY A 217 4.26 -2.98 13.79
C GLY A 217 4.96 -2.10 12.76
N ILE A 218 4.22 -1.43 11.89
CA ILE A 218 4.75 -0.53 10.85
C ILE A 218 4.94 0.86 11.44
N THR A 219 6.10 1.45 11.26
CA THR A 219 6.47 2.76 11.82
C THR A 219 6.73 3.84 10.77
N ALA A 220 6.88 3.43 9.52
CA ALA A 220 6.91 4.36 8.38
C ALA A 220 6.42 3.68 7.10
N VAL A 221 5.90 4.47 6.18
CA VAL A 221 5.26 3.98 4.95
C VAL A 221 5.64 4.82 3.73
N GLY A 222 5.69 4.18 2.56
CA GLY A 222 5.64 4.82 1.26
C GLY A 222 4.19 4.91 0.78
N ASP A 223 3.59 6.10 0.82
CA ASP A 223 2.22 6.30 0.32
C ASP A 223 2.28 6.66 -1.17
N ALA A 224 1.88 5.71 -2.03
CA ALA A 224 2.09 5.78 -3.46
C ALA A 224 0.85 6.33 -4.18
N GLY A 225 0.92 7.60 -4.59
CA GLY A 225 -0.18 8.27 -5.28
C GLY A 225 -1.19 8.90 -4.32
N VAL A 226 -0.70 9.65 -3.37
CA VAL A 226 -1.50 10.29 -2.29
C VAL A 226 -2.73 11.06 -2.80
N GLU A 227 -2.69 11.60 -4.03
CA GLU A 227 -3.76 12.39 -4.64
C GLU A 227 -4.69 11.60 -5.57
N VAL A 228 -4.44 10.31 -5.80
CA VAL A 228 -5.17 9.51 -6.82
C VAL A 228 -6.69 9.54 -6.57
N VAL A 229 -7.13 9.41 -5.33
CA VAL A 229 -8.55 9.41 -4.96
C VAL A 229 -8.95 10.71 -4.27
N HIS A 230 -8.16 11.17 -3.31
CA HIS A 230 -8.47 12.33 -2.48
C HIS A 230 -7.41 13.43 -2.68
N LYS A 231 -7.68 14.38 -3.54
CA LYS A 231 -6.74 15.47 -3.86
C LYS A 231 -6.34 16.34 -2.66
N LEU A 232 -7.13 16.33 -1.59
CA LEU A 232 -6.86 17.06 -0.36
C LEU A 232 -6.02 16.26 0.66
N ALA A 233 -5.59 15.05 0.33
CA ALA A 233 -4.83 14.21 1.25
C ALA A 233 -3.48 14.82 1.69
N PRO A 234 -2.69 15.47 0.81
CA PRO A 234 -1.46 16.12 1.25
C PRO A 234 -1.70 17.23 2.27
N GLN A 235 -2.74 18.05 2.08
CA GLN A 235 -3.15 19.06 3.03
C GLN A 235 -3.57 18.43 4.38
N ALA A 236 -4.36 17.36 4.35
CA ALA A 236 -4.79 16.66 5.55
C ALA A 236 -3.62 16.09 6.37
N TYR A 237 -2.60 15.52 5.70
CA TYR A 237 -1.35 15.09 6.35
C TYR A 237 -0.64 16.26 7.02
N HIS A 238 -0.46 17.38 6.31
CA HIS A 238 0.19 18.58 6.82
C HIS A 238 -0.53 19.15 8.06
N GLU A 239 -1.86 19.29 8.01
CA GLU A 239 -2.63 19.76 9.16
C GLU A 239 -2.55 18.82 10.36
N LEU A 240 -2.57 17.49 10.15
CA LEU A 240 -2.38 16.51 11.23
C LEU A 240 -0.99 16.58 11.86
N GLU A 241 0.03 16.90 11.07
CA GLU A 241 1.38 17.13 11.60
C GLU A 241 1.45 18.39 12.44
N GLU A 242 0.89 19.52 11.96
CA GLU A 242 0.82 20.77 12.73
C GLU A 242 0.03 20.59 14.04
N GLU A 243 -1.01 19.75 14.04
CA GLU A 243 -1.76 19.35 15.23
C GLU A 243 -1.00 18.41 16.17
N GLY A 244 0.17 17.91 15.76
CA GLY A 244 0.99 16.95 16.53
C GLY A 244 0.35 15.56 16.68
N LYS A 245 -0.56 15.18 15.78
CA LYS A 245 -1.31 13.92 15.81
C LYS A 245 -0.64 12.78 15.04
N LEU A 246 0.30 13.07 14.14
CA LEU A 246 1.01 12.04 13.41
C LEU A 246 2.04 11.33 14.29
N LYS A 247 2.06 10.01 14.18
CA LYS A 247 3.04 9.08 14.77
C LYS A 247 3.63 8.13 13.72
N LEU A 248 2.92 7.93 12.61
CA LEU A 248 3.36 7.17 11.45
C LEU A 248 4.08 8.10 10.48
N ARG A 249 5.35 7.81 10.16
CA ARG A 249 6.06 8.59 9.15
C ARG A 249 5.62 8.16 7.75
N THR A 250 5.25 9.14 6.92
CA THR A 250 4.74 8.91 5.56
C THR A 250 5.68 9.57 4.54
N TYR A 251 6.20 8.77 3.64
CA TYR A 251 7.00 9.18 2.48
C TYR A 251 6.11 9.13 1.24
N ALA A 252 5.58 10.28 0.85
CA ALA A 252 4.54 10.41 -0.16
C ALA A 252 5.11 10.54 -1.57
N TYR A 253 4.56 9.74 -2.50
CA TYR A 253 4.78 9.90 -3.94
C TYR A 253 3.51 10.52 -4.53
N MET A 254 3.65 11.72 -5.09
CA MET A 254 2.54 12.51 -5.62
C MET A 254 2.14 12.00 -7.01
N TYR A 255 0.84 11.93 -7.27
CA TYR A 255 0.35 11.38 -8.53
C TYR A 255 0.65 12.30 -9.72
N VAL A 256 1.15 11.70 -10.78
CA VAL A 256 1.30 12.30 -12.11
C VAL A 256 0.40 11.55 -13.07
N THR A 257 -0.42 12.29 -13.82
CA THR A 257 -1.37 11.70 -14.78
C THR A 257 -0.66 11.02 -15.95
N ASP A 258 -1.29 9.98 -16.49
CA ASP A 258 -0.75 9.21 -17.62
C ASP A 258 -0.45 10.13 -18.81
N ASN A 259 0.77 10.01 -19.36
CA ASN A 259 1.22 10.80 -20.51
C ASN A 259 0.99 12.32 -20.37
N THR A 260 1.24 12.88 -19.18
CA THR A 260 1.11 14.34 -18.93
C THR A 260 1.69 15.18 -20.05
N ASP A 261 1.10 16.33 -20.37
CA ASP A 261 1.59 17.23 -21.41
C ASP A 261 2.91 17.94 -21.01
N SER A 262 3.22 18.02 -19.71
CA SER A 262 4.42 18.67 -19.21
C SER A 262 4.95 18.00 -17.93
N PRO A 263 5.78 16.95 -18.06
CA PRO A 263 6.45 16.31 -16.91
C PRO A 263 7.19 17.30 -16.02
N LYS A 264 7.86 18.28 -16.63
CA LYS A 264 8.55 19.37 -15.93
C LYS A 264 7.60 20.21 -15.07
N ALA A 265 6.40 20.54 -15.57
CA ALA A 265 5.42 21.30 -14.78
C ALA A 265 4.88 20.49 -13.60
N GLU A 266 4.67 19.18 -13.78
CA GLU A 266 4.26 18.28 -12.69
C GLU A 266 5.32 18.20 -11.59
N ILE A 267 6.58 18.01 -11.94
CA ILE A 267 7.67 18.00 -10.94
C ILE A 267 7.80 19.36 -10.25
N ALA A 268 7.68 20.47 -10.98
CA ALA A 268 7.69 21.79 -10.36
C ALA A 268 6.53 22.00 -9.38
N ARG A 269 5.32 21.49 -9.68
CA ARG A 269 4.17 21.46 -8.77
C ARG A 269 4.51 20.66 -7.51
N ILE A 270 4.99 19.42 -7.68
CA ILE A 270 5.36 18.54 -6.56
C ILE A 270 6.44 19.16 -5.69
N ALA A 271 7.45 19.80 -6.28
CA ALA A 271 8.51 20.50 -5.55
C ALA A 271 7.97 21.67 -4.72
N ALA A 272 7.03 22.43 -5.26
CA ALA A 272 6.37 23.51 -4.54
C ALA A 272 5.54 22.98 -3.35
N GLU A 273 4.74 21.95 -3.55
CA GLU A 273 3.96 21.31 -2.50
C GLU A 273 4.87 20.66 -1.43
N ARG A 274 6.00 20.06 -1.82
CA ARG A 274 7.00 19.54 -0.90
C ARG A 274 7.54 20.66 0.01
N ALA A 275 7.86 21.82 -0.55
CA ALA A 275 8.39 22.95 0.22
C ALA A 275 7.35 23.54 1.20
N GLU A 276 6.06 23.46 0.86
CA GLU A 276 4.97 23.98 1.67
C GLU A 276 4.47 22.98 2.72
N LEU A 277 4.32 21.70 2.36
CA LEU A 277 3.55 20.72 3.14
C LEU A 277 4.41 19.70 3.90
N SER A 278 5.70 19.51 3.52
CA SER A 278 6.53 18.50 4.17
C SER A 278 6.99 18.93 5.57
N GLY A 279 7.01 17.96 6.49
CA GLY A 279 7.47 18.13 7.87
C GLY A 279 8.33 16.97 8.38
N GLU A 280 8.26 16.62 9.67
CA GLU A 280 9.03 15.51 10.28
C GLU A 280 8.36 14.14 10.08
N TYR A 281 7.03 14.10 9.96
CA TYR A 281 6.25 12.87 9.79
C TYR A 281 5.68 12.72 8.38
N PHE A 282 5.40 13.82 7.70
CA PHE A 282 4.92 13.79 6.31
C PHE A 282 5.97 14.38 5.38
N HIS A 283 6.49 13.55 4.46
CA HIS A 283 7.53 13.95 3.51
C HIS A 283 7.08 13.63 2.08
N ILE A 284 7.05 14.64 1.21
CA ILE A 284 6.89 14.42 -0.22
C ILE A 284 8.27 14.08 -0.80
N VAL A 285 8.42 12.85 -1.35
CA VAL A 285 9.72 12.32 -1.78
C VAL A 285 9.82 11.99 -3.26
N GLY A 286 8.71 12.06 -3.99
CA GLY A 286 8.74 11.71 -5.40
C GLY A 286 7.42 11.81 -6.11
N ALA A 287 7.42 11.30 -7.35
CA ALA A 287 6.26 11.22 -8.22
C ALA A 287 5.78 9.76 -8.37
N LYS A 288 4.47 9.52 -8.45
CA LYS A 288 3.85 8.24 -8.79
C LYS A 288 3.21 8.31 -10.16
N ALA A 289 3.52 7.33 -11.01
CA ALA A 289 2.85 7.13 -12.29
C ALA A 289 2.38 5.69 -12.46
N PHE A 290 1.46 5.45 -13.39
CA PHE A 290 1.01 4.12 -13.77
C PHE A 290 1.47 3.82 -15.20
N LEU A 291 2.29 2.76 -15.36
CA LEU A 291 2.69 2.31 -16.70
C LEU A 291 1.66 1.37 -17.30
N ASP A 292 0.99 0.59 -16.44
CA ASP A 292 0.02 -0.42 -16.84
C ASP A 292 -1.08 -0.59 -15.79
N GLY A 293 -1.90 -1.61 -15.98
CA GLY A 293 -2.86 -2.12 -15.01
C GLY A 293 -2.46 -3.52 -14.53
N VAL A 294 -3.44 -4.42 -14.36
CA VAL A 294 -3.26 -5.73 -13.72
C VAL A 294 -3.54 -6.88 -14.71
N THR A 295 -2.88 -8.02 -14.49
CA THR A 295 -3.00 -9.20 -15.35
C THR A 295 -4.42 -9.77 -15.33
N GLU A 296 -5.07 -9.79 -14.19
CA GLU A 296 -6.43 -10.31 -14.00
C GLU A 296 -7.49 -9.54 -14.82
N ALA A 297 -7.22 -8.29 -15.15
CA ALA A 297 -8.06 -7.46 -16.01
C ALA A 297 -7.54 -7.34 -17.45
N HIS A 298 -6.53 -8.11 -17.86
CA HIS A 298 -5.82 -7.99 -19.15
C HIS A 298 -5.21 -6.61 -19.38
N THR A 299 -4.95 -5.84 -18.34
CA THR A 299 -4.39 -4.49 -18.45
C THR A 299 -2.92 -4.38 -18.00
N GLY A 300 -2.34 -5.45 -17.45
CA GLY A 300 -0.89 -5.56 -17.26
C GLY A 300 -0.18 -5.60 -18.61
N TRP A 301 0.77 -4.68 -18.86
CA TRP A 301 1.50 -4.57 -20.11
C TRP A 301 2.57 -5.66 -20.22
N GLN A 302 2.27 -6.73 -20.98
CA GLN A 302 3.11 -7.90 -21.16
C GLN A 302 4.13 -7.73 -22.30
N ASN A 303 5.18 -8.55 -22.33
CA ASN A 303 6.13 -8.62 -23.44
C ASN A 303 5.56 -9.36 -24.67
N GLN A 304 4.44 -10.04 -24.52
CA GLN A 304 3.75 -10.84 -25.55
C GLN A 304 2.24 -10.69 -25.39
N ASP A 305 1.51 -11.00 -26.47
CA ASP A 305 0.05 -10.96 -26.43
C ASP A 305 -0.53 -11.90 -25.36
N TYR A 306 -1.66 -11.52 -24.78
CA TYR A 306 -2.46 -12.44 -23.98
C TYR A 306 -2.95 -13.61 -24.83
N LEU A 307 -2.88 -14.83 -24.30
CA LEU A 307 -3.17 -16.05 -25.07
C LEU A 307 -4.62 -16.11 -25.57
N ASP A 308 -5.55 -15.57 -24.81
CA ASP A 308 -6.97 -15.49 -25.12
C ASP A 308 -7.35 -14.21 -25.89
N GLN A 309 -6.42 -13.26 -26.07
CA GLN A 309 -6.61 -12.01 -26.81
C GLN A 309 -5.46 -11.74 -27.79
N PRO A 310 -5.32 -12.51 -28.88
CA PRO A 310 -4.26 -12.32 -29.87
C PRO A 310 -4.26 -10.90 -30.48
N GLY A 311 -3.10 -10.25 -30.51
CA GLY A 311 -2.92 -8.86 -30.96
C GLY A 311 -3.05 -7.84 -29.83
N TYR A 312 -3.24 -8.28 -28.56
CA TYR A 312 -3.32 -7.40 -27.42
C TYR A 312 -2.41 -7.88 -26.28
N HIS A 313 -1.55 -7.03 -25.77
CA HIS A 313 -0.54 -7.34 -24.74
C HIS A 313 -0.68 -6.50 -23.46
N GLY A 314 -1.80 -5.83 -23.26
CA GLY A 314 -2.10 -5.02 -22.08
C GLY A 314 -2.27 -3.54 -22.39
N ALA A 315 -2.52 -2.76 -21.35
CA ALA A 315 -2.72 -1.33 -21.44
C ALA A 315 -1.38 -0.60 -21.22
N GLU A 316 -0.92 0.07 -22.25
CA GLU A 316 0.25 0.96 -22.20
C GLU A 316 -0.21 2.34 -21.72
N ARG A 317 -0.30 2.55 -20.40
CA ARG A 317 -0.88 3.79 -19.83
C ARG A 317 0.04 4.99 -19.98
N PHE A 318 1.23 4.94 -19.38
CA PHE A 318 2.27 5.95 -19.64
C PHE A 318 3.33 5.33 -20.57
N ASN A 319 3.21 5.54 -21.87
CA ASN A 319 4.00 4.89 -22.92
C ASN A 319 4.85 5.86 -23.75
N ASP A 320 4.82 7.15 -23.46
CA ASP A 320 5.66 8.16 -24.10
C ASP A 320 7.06 8.16 -23.45
N HIS A 321 8.03 7.55 -24.13
CA HIS A 321 9.40 7.40 -23.66
C HIS A 321 10.06 8.74 -23.33
N ASP A 322 9.96 9.74 -24.20
CA ASP A 322 10.64 11.02 -24.01
C ASP A 322 10.06 11.78 -22.82
N LYS A 323 8.75 11.71 -22.62
CA LYS A 323 8.08 12.30 -21.44
C LYS A 323 8.44 11.59 -20.15
N MET A 324 8.59 10.25 -20.16
CA MET A 324 9.01 9.51 -18.97
C MET A 324 10.47 9.82 -18.62
N VAL A 325 11.36 9.91 -19.61
CA VAL A 325 12.75 10.34 -19.41
C VAL A 325 12.79 11.76 -18.84
N GLU A 326 11.99 12.71 -19.39
CA GLU A 326 11.88 14.06 -18.84
C GLU A 326 11.40 14.05 -17.39
N LEU A 327 10.38 13.23 -17.06
CA LEU A 327 9.86 13.11 -15.69
C LEU A 327 10.96 12.65 -14.73
N ILE A 328 11.73 11.62 -15.10
CA ILE A 328 12.83 11.08 -14.29
C ILE A 328 13.93 12.13 -14.11
N VAL A 329 14.34 12.79 -15.20
CA VAL A 329 15.40 13.81 -15.17
C VAL A 329 15.01 15.04 -14.34
N GLU A 330 13.77 15.53 -14.48
CA GLU A 330 13.31 16.68 -13.70
C GLU A 330 13.13 16.29 -12.21
N ALA A 331 12.66 15.07 -11.91
CA ALA A 331 12.59 14.55 -10.53
C ALA A 331 13.99 14.46 -9.91
N ASP A 332 14.99 13.97 -10.64
CA ASP A 332 16.37 13.88 -10.17
C ASP A 332 16.96 15.25 -9.79
N LYS A 333 16.70 16.28 -10.59
CA LYS A 333 17.15 17.66 -10.31
C LYS A 333 16.61 18.19 -8.98
N GLU A 334 15.44 17.72 -8.58
CA GLU A 334 14.80 18.07 -7.31
C GLU A 334 15.17 17.10 -6.17
N GLY A 335 16.02 16.08 -6.42
CA GLY A 335 16.35 15.05 -5.45
C GLY A 335 15.13 14.17 -5.09
N MET A 336 14.27 13.89 -6.07
CA MET A 336 13.10 13.06 -5.97
C MET A 336 13.25 11.78 -6.82
N ALA A 337 12.56 10.71 -6.42
CA ALA A 337 12.46 9.48 -7.20
C ALA A 337 11.12 9.40 -7.95
N VAL A 338 11.08 8.63 -9.02
CA VAL A 338 9.84 8.23 -9.69
C VAL A 338 9.47 6.81 -9.25
N HIS A 339 8.23 6.64 -8.79
CA HIS A 339 7.65 5.39 -8.35
C HIS A 339 6.58 4.97 -9.35
N VAL A 340 6.75 3.84 -10.03
CA VAL A 340 5.80 3.41 -11.04
C VAL A 340 5.06 2.12 -10.65
N HIS A 341 3.78 2.05 -11.04
CA HIS A 341 3.08 0.78 -11.16
C HIS A 341 3.63 0.08 -12.41
N SER A 342 4.14 -1.14 -12.25
CA SER A 342 4.76 -1.93 -13.31
C SER A 342 4.53 -3.41 -13.01
N GLU A 343 3.41 -3.95 -13.48
CA GLU A 343 3.05 -5.35 -13.25
C GLU A 343 3.56 -6.25 -14.37
N GLY A 344 3.30 -5.86 -15.60
CA GLY A 344 3.72 -6.63 -16.77
C GLY A 344 5.19 -6.44 -17.15
N GLY A 345 5.75 -7.43 -17.84
CA GLY A 345 7.15 -7.41 -18.29
C GLY A 345 7.44 -6.29 -19.30
N GLY A 346 6.48 -5.91 -20.16
CA GLY A 346 6.61 -4.80 -21.10
C GLY A 346 6.75 -3.46 -20.38
N ALA A 347 5.95 -3.20 -19.35
CA ALA A 347 6.04 -2.01 -18.50
C ALA A 347 7.41 -1.91 -17.81
N THR A 348 7.89 -3.02 -17.26
CA THR A 348 9.23 -3.09 -16.63
C THR A 348 10.34 -2.81 -17.63
N HIS A 349 10.28 -3.43 -18.81
CA HIS A 349 11.27 -3.23 -19.88
C HIS A 349 11.33 -1.76 -20.34
N PHE A 350 10.16 -1.16 -20.56
CA PHE A 350 10.01 0.25 -20.93
C PHE A 350 10.62 1.18 -19.88
N MET A 351 10.26 1.02 -18.60
CA MET A 351 10.75 1.88 -17.51
C MET A 351 12.26 1.81 -17.35
N LEU A 352 12.84 0.61 -17.45
CA LEU A 352 14.30 0.44 -17.36
C LEU A 352 15.02 1.15 -18.50
N GLY A 353 14.45 1.13 -19.73
CA GLY A 353 14.98 1.92 -20.84
C GLY A 353 14.97 3.42 -20.57
N CYS A 354 13.89 3.93 -20.01
CA CYS A 354 13.77 5.34 -19.62
C CYS A 354 14.77 5.72 -18.51
N ILE A 355 14.97 4.87 -17.51
CA ILE A 355 15.95 5.08 -16.44
C ILE A 355 17.38 5.12 -17.01
N GLU A 356 17.76 4.16 -17.86
CA GLU A 356 19.07 4.11 -18.49
C GLU A 356 19.38 5.35 -19.33
N ASP A 357 18.38 5.92 -20.02
CA ASP A 357 18.54 7.13 -20.77
C ASP A 357 18.57 8.38 -19.88
N ALA A 358 17.80 8.42 -18.80
CA ALA A 358 17.88 9.48 -17.80
C ALA A 358 19.24 9.49 -17.09
N GLU A 359 19.80 8.34 -16.71
CA GLU A 359 21.14 8.20 -16.13
C GLU A 359 22.25 8.76 -17.06
N LYS A 360 22.14 8.55 -18.37
CA LYS A 360 23.08 9.13 -19.34
C LYS A 360 23.02 10.67 -19.37
N ILE A 361 21.85 11.24 -19.08
CA ILE A 361 21.63 12.70 -19.07
C ILE A 361 22.09 13.32 -17.76
N THR A 362 21.72 12.71 -16.62
CA THR A 362 21.97 13.26 -15.29
C THR A 362 23.31 12.84 -14.70
N GLY A 363 23.79 11.65 -15.05
CA GLY A 363 24.96 11.01 -14.44
C GLY A 363 24.69 10.45 -13.04
N ASN A 364 23.45 10.49 -12.54
CA ASN A 364 23.07 9.96 -11.23
C ASN A 364 22.66 8.49 -11.35
N LEU A 365 23.41 7.60 -10.69
CA LEU A 365 23.12 6.15 -10.63
C LEU A 365 22.48 5.72 -9.30
N ASP A 366 22.07 6.65 -8.45
CA ASP A 366 21.49 6.39 -7.12
C ASP A 366 20.19 7.19 -6.90
N GLN A 367 19.42 7.44 -7.97
CA GLN A 367 18.11 8.10 -7.87
C GLN A 367 17.07 7.22 -7.18
N ARG A 368 17.25 5.89 -7.24
CA ARG A 368 16.40 4.89 -6.57
C ARG A 368 14.94 4.93 -7.03
N ASN A 369 14.75 5.00 -8.37
CA ASN A 369 13.43 4.87 -8.95
C ASN A 369 12.82 3.51 -8.61
N VAL A 370 11.53 3.50 -8.26
CA VAL A 370 10.84 2.33 -7.72
C VAL A 370 9.92 1.73 -8.78
N LEU A 371 10.05 0.44 -9.04
CA LEU A 371 9.10 -0.32 -9.83
C LEU A 371 8.31 -1.25 -8.90
N ALA A 372 7.01 -1.05 -8.83
CA ALA A 372 6.14 -1.79 -7.92
C ALA A 372 5.42 -2.94 -8.64
N HIS A 373 5.19 -4.01 -7.89
CA HIS A 373 4.52 -5.26 -8.22
C HIS A 373 5.43 -6.28 -8.93
N LEU A 374 5.91 -6.00 -10.15
CA LEU A 374 6.91 -6.84 -10.82
C LEU A 374 6.48 -8.30 -10.93
N HIS A 375 5.24 -8.52 -11.42
CA HIS A 375 4.64 -9.83 -11.50
C HIS A 375 5.43 -10.74 -12.47
N PHE A 376 5.70 -10.26 -13.69
CA PHE A 376 6.46 -10.98 -14.71
C PHE A 376 7.65 -10.14 -15.18
N VAL A 377 8.86 -10.62 -14.94
CA VAL A 377 10.07 -9.87 -15.31
C VAL A 377 11.07 -10.81 -16.00
N THR A 378 11.62 -10.36 -17.12
CA THR A 378 12.59 -11.16 -17.86
C THR A 378 13.94 -11.23 -17.13
N PRO A 379 14.74 -12.30 -17.34
CA PRO A 379 16.09 -12.37 -16.77
C PRO A 379 17.02 -11.23 -17.22
N GLU A 380 16.78 -10.65 -18.39
CA GLU A 380 17.51 -9.47 -18.87
C GLU A 380 17.15 -8.23 -18.04
N ASP A 381 15.88 -7.97 -17.83
CA ASP A 381 15.39 -6.80 -17.07
C ASP A 381 15.75 -6.92 -15.58
N ILE A 382 15.80 -8.13 -15.02
CA ILE A 382 16.32 -8.36 -13.67
C ILE A 382 17.78 -7.88 -13.55
N ARG A 383 18.64 -8.20 -14.52
CA ARG A 383 20.03 -7.72 -14.52
C ARG A 383 20.14 -6.21 -14.68
N ARG A 384 19.31 -5.62 -15.56
CA ARG A 384 19.25 -4.16 -15.75
C ARG A 384 18.82 -3.45 -14.46
N MET A 385 17.84 -4.00 -13.75
CA MET A 385 17.39 -3.45 -12.47
C MET A 385 18.51 -3.40 -11.41
N GLY A 386 19.34 -4.45 -11.31
CA GLY A 386 20.52 -4.43 -10.45
C GLY A 386 21.59 -3.42 -10.91
N ALA A 387 21.73 -3.19 -12.22
CA ALA A 387 22.73 -2.29 -12.78
C ALA A 387 22.35 -0.81 -12.65
N THR A 388 21.06 -0.46 -12.78
CA THR A 388 20.54 0.92 -12.68
C THR A 388 20.29 1.39 -11.25
N GLY A 389 20.51 0.57 -10.23
CA GLY A 389 20.15 0.92 -8.85
C GLY A 389 18.64 1.11 -8.62
N SER A 390 17.81 0.67 -9.56
CA SER A 390 16.35 0.68 -9.42
C SER A 390 15.90 -0.20 -8.25
N VAL A 391 14.79 0.17 -7.62
CA VAL A 391 14.27 -0.49 -6.43
C VAL A 391 13.10 -1.39 -6.81
N PRO A 392 13.27 -2.73 -6.83
CA PRO A 392 12.16 -3.64 -6.99
C PRO A 392 11.34 -3.69 -5.71
N ALA A 393 10.12 -3.13 -5.75
CA ALA A 393 9.13 -3.22 -4.69
C ALA A 393 8.19 -4.39 -5.00
N VAL A 394 8.28 -5.46 -4.20
CA VAL A 394 7.60 -6.73 -4.47
C VAL A 394 6.60 -7.08 -3.37
N PRO A 395 5.44 -7.68 -3.73
CA PRO A 395 4.40 -8.09 -2.79
C PRO A 395 4.56 -9.56 -2.38
N PRO A 396 5.26 -9.90 -1.29
CA PRO A 396 5.45 -11.30 -0.90
C PRO A 396 4.12 -12.03 -0.65
N LEU A 397 3.08 -11.31 -0.21
CA LEU A 397 1.75 -11.86 0.00
C LEU A 397 1.05 -12.33 -1.29
N TRP A 398 1.49 -11.88 -2.47
CA TRP A 398 0.90 -12.28 -3.77
C TRP A 398 1.65 -13.45 -4.41
N THR A 399 2.78 -13.85 -3.84
CA THR A 399 3.61 -14.92 -4.43
C THR A 399 2.98 -16.32 -4.43
N PRO A 400 2.10 -16.71 -3.50
CA PRO A 400 1.42 -18.01 -3.55
C PRO A 400 0.48 -18.14 -4.75
N ALA A 401 0.25 -19.38 -5.20
CA ALA A 401 -0.72 -19.70 -6.24
C ALA A 401 -2.16 -19.66 -5.66
N ALA A 402 -2.73 -18.46 -5.53
CA ALA A 402 -4.09 -18.30 -4.99
C ALA A 402 -5.11 -18.99 -5.92
N PRO A 403 -6.02 -19.85 -5.39
CA PRO A 403 -7.01 -20.55 -6.19
C PRO A 403 -7.91 -19.59 -6.97
N GLY A 404 -8.18 -19.93 -8.21
CA GLY A 404 -8.95 -19.09 -9.14
C GLY A 404 -8.08 -18.05 -9.86
N LEU A 405 -7.25 -17.31 -9.14
CA LEU A 405 -6.35 -16.33 -9.76
C LEU A 405 -5.20 -16.98 -10.54
N TYR A 406 -4.57 -18.02 -9.97
CA TYR A 406 -3.49 -18.72 -10.66
C TYR A 406 -3.97 -19.42 -11.94
N GLU A 407 -5.13 -20.09 -11.91
CA GLU A 407 -5.73 -20.71 -13.08
C GLU A 407 -6.08 -19.68 -14.16
N GLN A 408 -6.55 -18.51 -13.76
CA GLN A 408 -6.83 -17.39 -14.65
C GLN A 408 -5.53 -16.87 -15.29
N GLU A 409 -4.48 -16.65 -14.52
CA GLU A 409 -3.16 -16.27 -15.04
C GLU A 409 -2.63 -17.29 -16.06
N VAL A 410 -2.70 -18.59 -15.74
CA VAL A 410 -2.29 -19.66 -16.67
C VAL A 410 -3.06 -19.58 -17.98
N GLY A 411 -4.36 -19.25 -17.94
CA GLY A 411 -5.18 -19.04 -19.13
C GLY A 411 -4.73 -17.83 -19.96
N TYR A 412 -4.26 -16.77 -19.30
CA TYR A 412 -3.94 -15.49 -19.94
C TYR A 412 -2.51 -15.39 -20.47
N VAL A 413 -1.53 -15.86 -19.68
CA VAL A 413 -0.10 -15.70 -20.03
C VAL A 413 0.62 -17.04 -20.23
N GLY A 414 -0.04 -18.15 -20.01
CA GLY A 414 0.51 -19.51 -20.11
C GLY A 414 1.22 -19.97 -18.84
N LYS A 415 1.23 -21.30 -18.67
CA LYS A 415 1.74 -21.93 -17.44
C LYS A 415 3.21 -21.63 -17.17
N GLU A 416 4.05 -21.59 -18.21
CA GLU A 416 5.48 -21.35 -18.07
C GLU A 416 5.77 -19.98 -17.44
N LEU A 417 5.10 -18.91 -17.92
CA LEU A 417 5.28 -17.57 -17.39
C LEU A 417 4.60 -17.44 -16.00
N ALA A 418 3.40 -17.99 -15.84
CA ALA A 418 2.71 -18.01 -14.55
C ALA A 418 3.55 -18.66 -13.44
N ASP A 419 4.22 -19.80 -13.72
CA ASP A 419 5.08 -20.47 -12.75
C ASP A 419 6.36 -19.68 -12.39
N GLN A 420 6.76 -18.69 -13.18
CA GLN A 420 7.96 -17.86 -12.95
C GLN A 420 7.65 -16.52 -12.26
N ALA A 421 6.41 -16.27 -11.89
CA ALA A 421 6.00 -15.01 -11.29
C ALA A 421 6.77 -14.65 -10.01
N TYR A 422 6.95 -13.34 -9.81
CA TYR A 422 7.60 -12.73 -8.64
C TYR A 422 9.02 -13.27 -8.39
N PRO A 423 10.02 -12.92 -9.22
CA PRO A 423 11.39 -13.44 -9.15
C PRO A 423 12.21 -12.72 -8.07
N ILE A 424 11.80 -12.83 -6.79
CA ILE A 424 12.35 -12.06 -5.66
C ILE A 424 13.81 -12.36 -5.40
N LYS A 425 14.18 -13.66 -5.38
CA LYS A 425 15.59 -14.07 -5.18
C LYS A 425 16.47 -13.59 -6.31
N SER A 426 15.97 -13.68 -7.53
CA SER A 426 16.71 -13.24 -8.72
C SER A 426 17.05 -11.74 -8.67
N PHE A 427 16.19 -10.89 -8.12
CA PHE A 427 16.52 -9.47 -7.87
C PHE A 427 17.66 -9.32 -6.85
N TYR A 428 17.64 -10.10 -5.75
CA TYR A 428 18.75 -10.12 -4.79
C TYR A 428 20.05 -10.58 -5.43
N ASP A 429 19.99 -11.65 -6.23
CA ASP A 429 21.18 -12.20 -6.92
C ASP A 429 21.75 -11.21 -7.95
N ALA A 430 20.92 -10.34 -8.52
CA ALA A 430 21.33 -9.23 -9.39
C ALA A 430 21.89 -8.01 -8.64
N GLY A 431 21.85 -8.02 -7.30
CA GLY A 431 22.34 -6.93 -6.45
C GLY A 431 21.38 -5.77 -6.27
N ALA A 432 20.12 -5.92 -6.65
CA ALA A 432 19.09 -4.88 -6.47
C ALA A 432 18.70 -4.70 -4.99
N ASN A 433 18.28 -3.48 -4.63
CA ASN A 433 17.76 -3.14 -3.30
C ASN A 433 16.30 -3.55 -3.18
N VAL A 434 16.03 -4.85 -2.97
CA VAL A 434 14.67 -5.40 -2.86
C VAL A 434 13.95 -4.85 -1.64
N VAL A 435 12.72 -4.37 -1.82
CA VAL A 435 11.83 -3.91 -0.75
C VAL A 435 10.49 -4.64 -0.83
N PHE A 436 9.85 -4.82 0.33
CA PHE A 436 8.55 -5.45 0.41
C PHE A 436 7.44 -4.43 0.55
N HIS A 437 6.30 -4.75 -0.05
CA HIS A 437 5.06 -4.00 0.10
C HIS A 437 3.83 -4.91 0.25
N SER A 438 2.78 -4.36 0.81
CA SER A 438 1.47 -5.01 0.88
C SER A 438 0.51 -4.48 -0.18
N ASP A 439 0.74 -3.28 -0.70
CA ASP A 439 -0.23 -2.54 -1.52
C ASP A 439 -1.58 -2.34 -0.79
N TYR A 440 -1.51 -2.22 0.55
CA TYR A 440 -2.72 -2.08 1.36
C TYR A 440 -3.48 -0.79 0.98
N PRO A 441 -4.81 -0.82 0.76
CA PRO A 441 -5.76 -1.88 1.07
C PRO A 441 -6.11 -2.83 -0.09
N VAL A 442 -5.30 -2.89 -1.17
CA VAL A 442 -5.48 -3.89 -2.23
C VAL A 442 -5.28 -5.30 -1.66
N SER A 443 -4.16 -5.55 -0.99
CA SER A 443 -4.09 -6.71 -0.09
C SER A 443 -5.03 -6.54 1.10
N PRO A 444 -5.63 -7.61 1.60
CA PRO A 444 -6.59 -7.51 2.72
C PRO A 444 -5.91 -7.20 4.05
N MET A 445 -4.58 -7.20 4.12
CA MET A 445 -3.82 -7.02 5.36
C MET A 445 -2.43 -6.42 5.13
N VAL A 446 -1.93 -5.69 6.14
CA VAL A 446 -0.51 -5.42 6.35
C VAL A 446 -0.01 -6.42 7.38
N ASN A 447 0.92 -7.32 7.02
CA ASN A 447 1.29 -8.41 7.91
C ASN A 447 2.75 -8.85 7.75
N VAL A 448 3.60 -8.41 8.68
CA VAL A 448 5.04 -8.69 8.69
C VAL A 448 5.34 -10.19 8.71
N LYS A 449 4.68 -10.95 9.58
CA LYS A 449 4.96 -12.39 9.75
C LYS A 449 4.56 -13.22 8.53
N TYR A 450 3.43 -12.88 7.89
CA TYR A 450 3.01 -13.57 6.67
C TYR A 450 3.86 -13.15 5.47
N SER A 451 4.36 -11.92 5.42
CA SER A 451 5.33 -11.51 4.40
C SER A 451 6.63 -12.31 4.50
N ILE A 452 7.13 -12.57 5.71
CA ILE A 452 8.30 -13.44 5.95
C ILE A 452 7.98 -14.88 5.54
N TYR A 453 6.83 -15.41 5.97
CA TYR A 453 6.42 -16.78 5.67
C TYR A 453 6.28 -17.03 4.17
N THR A 454 5.55 -16.17 3.46
CA THR A 454 5.31 -16.32 2.02
C THR A 454 6.58 -16.13 1.20
N ALA A 455 7.49 -15.25 1.61
CA ALA A 455 8.77 -15.07 0.95
C ALA A 455 9.69 -16.29 1.11
N GLU A 456 9.65 -17.02 2.25
CA GLU A 456 10.43 -18.24 2.49
C GLU A 456 9.75 -19.48 1.90
N LYS A 457 8.44 -19.62 2.06
CA LYS A 457 7.70 -20.84 1.69
C LYS A 457 7.01 -20.78 0.34
N ARG A 458 6.82 -19.59 -0.21
CA ARG A 458 6.09 -19.36 -1.47
C ARG A 458 4.67 -19.93 -1.47
N THR A 459 4.09 -20.05 -0.26
CA THR A 459 2.72 -20.45 0.03
C THR A 459 2.24 -19.75 1.30
N TYR A 460 0.95 -19.80 1.59
CA TYR A 460 0.43 -19.32 2.88
C TYR A 460 0.57 -20.40 3.98
N PRO A 461 0.53 -20.01 5.27
CA PRO A 461 0.28 -20.97 6.35
C PRO A 461 -1.04 -21.72 6.09
N LYS A 462 -1.06 -23.04 6.33
CA LYS A 462 -2.20 -23.90 5.98
C LYS A 462 -3.48 -23.57 6.73
N ASP A 463 -3.37 -22.97 7.90
CA ASP A 463 -4.50 -22.48 8.69
C ASP A 463 -5.10 -21.18 8.17
N VAL A 464 -4.38 -20.48 7.26
CA VAL A 464 -4.86 -19.28 6.55
C VAL A 464 -5.49 -19.67 5.22
N ILE A 465 -4.71 -20.27 4.32
CA ILE A 465 -5.18 -20.78 3.03
C ILE A 465 -4.32 -21.99 2.65
N ASP A 466 -4.95 -23.13 2.36
CA ASP A 466 -4.24 -24.33 1.90
C ASP A 466 -4.04 -24.28 0.37
N VAL A 467 -2.89 -23.79 -0.04
CA VAL A 467 -2.49 -23.66 -1.45
C VAL A 467 -1.09 -24.21 -1.68
N SER A 468 -0.83 -24.65 -2.91
CA SER A 468 0.50 -25.11 -3.30
C SER A 468 1.52 -23.99 -3.36
N ALA A 469 2.77 -24.32 -3.05
CA ALA A 469 3.87 -23.38 -3.24
C ALA A 469 4.10 -23.09 -4.72
N ARG A 470 4.37 -21.81 -5.03
CA ARG A 470 4.64 -21.33 -6.39
C ARG A 470 6.06 -20.79 -6.49
N ASN A 471 6.79 -21.18 -7.55
CA ASN A 471 8.14 -20.67 -7.85
C ASN A 471 9.11 -20.77 -6.64
N LEU A 472 9.19 -21.96 -6.02
CA LEU A 472 10.07 -22.23 -4.86
C LEU A 472 11.54 -21.81 -5.05
N PRO A 473 12.15 -21.88 -6.27
CA PRO A 473 13.51 -21.38 -6.48
C PRO A 473 13.72 -19.92 -6.13
N GLU A 474 12.64 -19.13 -6.11
CA GLU A 474 12.64 -17.70 -5.77
C GLU A 474 12.40 -17.42 -4.27
N ALA A 475 12.40 -18.45 -3.44
CA ALA A 475 12.39 -18.30 -1.99
C ALA A 475 13.66 -17.61 -1.47
N ILE A 476 13.50 -16.74 -0.48
CA ILE A 476 14.60 -15.98 0.12
C ILE A 476 14.74 -16.27 1.62
N THR A 477 15.85 -15.86 2.20
CA THR A 477 16.12 -16.05 3.62
C THR A 477 15.31 -15.07 4.47
N ARG A 478 15.11 -15.40 5.75
CA ARG A 478 14.45 -14.52 6.73
C ARG A 478 15.20 -13.22 6.96
N GLU A 479 16.52 -13.27 6.96
CA GLU A 479 17.34 -12.06 7.06
C GLU A 479 17.09 -11.13 5.86
N GLN A 480 17.04 -11.67 4.63
CA GLN A 480 16.66 -10.89 3.45
C GLN A 480 15.26 -10.29 3.57
N SER A 481 14.28 -11.07 4.08
CA SER A 481 12.92 -10.58 4.31
C SER A 481 12.88 -9.45 5.36
N LEU A 482 13.61 -9.59 6.47
CA LEU A 482 13.71 -8.54 7.48
C LEU A 482 14.35 -7.26 6.93
N ARG A 483 15.43 -7.40 6.14
CA ARG A 483 16.07 -6.27 5.47
C ARG A 483 15.15 -5.59 4.47
N ALA A 484 14.36 -6.37 3.72
CA ALA A 484 13.37 -5.85 2.75
C ALA A 484 12.24 -5.04 3.38
N MET A 485 11.99 -5.18 4.68
CA MET A 485 10.97 -4.44 5.44
C MET A 485 11.58 -3.47 6.47
N THR A 486 12.89 -3.23 6.43
CA THR A 486 13.58 -2.33 7.37
C THR A 486 14.58 -1.45 6.62
N ILE A 487 15.87 -1.81 6.63
CA ILE A 487 16.95 -0.97 6.10
C ILE A 487 16.85 -0.74 4.58
N ASN A 488 16.35 -1.72 3.80
CA ASN A 488 16.20 -1.57 2.36
C ASN A 488 15.09 -0.55 2.00
N VAL A 489 13.98 -0.52 2.76
CA VAL A 489 12.93 0.50 2.59
C VAL A 489 13.42 1.87 3.06
N ALA A 490 14.16 1.92 4.17
CA ALA A 490 14.80 3.18 4.58
C ALA A 490 15.73 3.72 3.47
N ARG A 491 16.46 2.83 2.78
CA ARG A 491 17.29 3.18 1.63
C ARG A 491 16.45 3.67 0.44
N GLN A 492 15.30 3.06 0.14
CA GLN A 492 14.36 3.56 -0.87
C GLN A 492 13.99 5.03 -0.63
N PHE A 493 13.76 5.40 0.63
CA PHE A 493 13.39 6.76 1.04
C PHE A 493 14.58 7.71 1.23
N HIS A 494 15.81 7.29 0.94
CA HIS A 494 17.05 8.03 1.28
C HIS A 494 17.17 8.37 2.78
N GLN A 495 16.65 7.48 3.65
CA GLN A 495 16.62 7.66 5.12
C GLN A 495 17.41 6.58 5.88
N GLU A 496 18.26 5.80 5.22
CA GLU A 496 19.05 4.73 5.85
C GLU A 496 20.02 5.24 6.92
N HIS A 497 20.36 6.52 6.88
CA HIS A 497 21.15 7.18 7.92
C HIS A 497 20.34 7.59 9.15
N ARG A 498 18.99 7.61 9.05
CA ARG A 498 18.07 8.02 10.12
C ARG A 498 17.26 6.86 10.70
N MET A 499 16.95 5.80 9.93
CA MET A 499 16.08 4.69 10.35
C MET A 499 16.41 3.38 9.64
N GLY A 500 15.64 2.32 9.90
CA GLY A 500 15.74 0.99 9.27
C GLY A 500 16.68 0.03 9.98
N SER A 501 17.43 0.48 10.98
CA SER A 501 18.24 -0.35 11.88
C SER A 501 18.35 0.31 13.26
N ILE A 502 18.69 -0.49 14.28
CA ILE A 502 18.91 0.01 15.64
C ILE A 502 20.39 0.35 15.79
N GLU A 503 20.74 1.59 15.48
CA GLU A 503 22.11 2.13 15.51
C GLU A 503 22.15 3.48 16.22
N PHE A 504 23.32 3.79 16.81
CA PHE A 504 23.55 5.08 17.46
C PHE A 504 23.21 6.26 16.54
N GLY A 505 22.43 7.21 17.04
CA GLY A 505 22.02 8.42 16.33
C GLY A 505 20.79 8.26 15.44
N LYS A 506 20.33 7.05 15.16
CA LYS A 506 19.09 6.82 14.40
C LYS A 506 17.85 7.01 15.27
N ILE A 507 16.73 7.27 14.62
CA ILE A 507 15.40 7.41 15.25
C ILE A 507 15.02 6.11 15.95
N ALA A 508 14.54 6.21 17.18
CA ALA A 508 14.24 5.06 18.04
C ALA A 508 12.86 4.46 17.74
N ASN A 509 12.70 3.96 16.51
CA ASN A 509 11.54 3.20 16.08
C ASN A 509 11.82 1.70 16.19
N MET A 510 10.94 0.98 16.87
CA MET A 510 11.08 -0.46 17.14
C MET A 510 9.73 -1.15 17.14
N THR A 511 9.75 -2.45 16.81
CA THR A 511 8.61 -3.34 16.96
C THR A 511 9.01 -4.55 17.78
N VAL A 512 8.17 -4.93 18.72
CA VAL A 512 8.40 -6.04 19.65
C VAL A 512 7.47 -7.19 19.31
N PHE A 513 8.05 -8.39 19.15
CA PHE A 513 7.32 -9.64 18.93
C PHE A 513 7.67 -10.70 19.98
N ASP A 514 6.79 -11.66 20.20
CA ASP A 514 6.99 -12.82 21.05
C ASP A 514 7.77 -13.96 20.35
N CYS A 515 8.42 -13.70 19.22
CA CYS A 515 9.05 -14.70 18.36
C CYS A 515 10.39 -14.22 17.80
N ASP A 516 11.38 -15.13 17.74
CA ASP A 516 12.63 -14.91 17.01
C ASP A 516 12.45 -15.24 15.54
N PHE A 517 12.28 -14.22 14.71
CA PHE A 517 12.09 -14.39 13.27
C PHE A 517 13.29 -15.02 12.57
N LEU A 518 14.48 -14.94 13.12
CA LEU A 518 15.69 -15.51 12.51
C LEU A 518 15.85 -17.01 12.83
N HIS A 519 15.51 -17.45 14.04
CA HIS A 519 15.90 -18.77 14.51
C HIS A 519 14.73 -19.69 14.91
N ASP A 520 13.55 -19.16 15.20
CA ASP A 520 12.38 -19.98 15.52
C ASP A 520 11.88 -20.74 14.27
N ASP A 521 11.11 -21.81 14.46
CA ASP A 521 10.46 -22.51 13.37
C ASP A 521 9.52 -21.58 12.60
N ILE A 522 9.43 -21.74 11.26
CA ILE A 522 8.64 -20.84 10.41
C ILE A 522 7.14 -20.89 10.73
N GLU A 523 6.65 -22.04 11.18
CA GLU A 523 5.25 -22.16 11.62
C GLU A 523 5.01 -21.36 12.91
N LYS A 524 6.01 -21.26 13.80
CA LYS A 524 5.96 -20.38 14.97
C LYS A 524 6.00 -18.92 14.55
N VAL A 525 6.82 -18.57 13.55
CA VAL A 525 6.83 -17.21 12.96
C VAL A 525 5.45 -16.82 12.46
N ALA A 526 4.74 -17.71 11.77
CA ALA A 526 3.38 -17.46 11.28
C ALA A 526 2.37 -17.17 12.41
N GLN A 527 2.62 -17.68 13.62
CA GLN A 527 1.78 -17.48 14.80
C GLN A 527 2.24 -16.34 15.72
N ALA A 528 3.34 -15.64 15.37
CA ALA A 528 3.89 -14.56 16.17
C ALA A 528 2.89 -13.44 16.45
N ASN A 529 2.97 -12.85 17.63
CA ASN A 529 2.14 -11.74 18.05
C ASN A 529 3.00 -10.48 18.26
N ILE A 530 2.46 -9.33 17.89
CA ILE A 530 3.03 -8.04 18.21
C ILE A 530 2.77 -7.78 19.70
N VAL A 531 3.81 -7.42 20.43
CA VAL A 531 3.74 -7.06 21.85
C VAL A 531 3.63 -5.55 22.00
N ALA A 532 4.42 -4.80 21.21
CA ALA A 532 4.42 -3.34 21.23
C ALA A 532 5.00 -2.75 19.94
N THR A 533 4.59 -1.53 19.64
CA THR A 533 5.24 -0.67 18.62
C THR A 533 5.71 0.62 19.29
N ILE A 534 6.95 0.99 19.01
CA ILE A 534 7.64 2.13 19.62
C ILE A 534 8.03 3.09 18.50
N VAL A 535 7.65 4.35 18.66
CA VAL A 535 8.01 5.45 17.76
C VAL A 535 8.69 6.54 18.58
N ASP A 536 9.87 7.00 18.12
CA ASP A 536 10.67 8.02 18.81
C ASP A 536 10.96 7.67 20.29
N GLY A 537 11.09 6.38 20.58
CA GLY A 537 11.33 5.87 21.93
C GLY A 537 10.10 5.89 22.85
N GLU A 538 8.91 6.13 22.33
CA GLU A 538 7.62 6.08 23.04
C GLU A 538 6.80 4.87 22.57
N GLU A 539 6.22 4.12 23.52
CA GLU A 539 5.27 3.05 23.22
C GLU A 539 3.98 3.66 22.70
N VAL A 540 3.70 3.49 21.38
CA VAL A 540 2.50 4.03 20.70
C VAL A 540 1.40 2.98 20.50
N TYR A 541 1.77 1.71 20.57
CA TYR A 541 0.86 0.58 20.57
C TYR A 541 1.35 -0.48 21.54
N LYS A 542 0.43 -1.10 22.27
CA LYS A 542 0.67 -2.25 23.15
C LYS A 542 -0.50 -3.22 23.03
N ALA A 543 -0.21 -4.52 22.78
CA ALA A 543 -1.20 -5.60 22.68
C ALA A 543 -1.81 -6.00 24.01
#